data_8c9eacdb4664bf87f52ddc13cb050a28
#
_entry.id   8c9eacdb4664bf87f52ddc13cb050a28
#
_cell.length_a   1.000
_cell.length_b   1.000
_cell.length_c   1.000
_cell.angle_alpha   90.00
_cell.angle_beta   90.00
_cell.angle_gamma   90.00
#
_symmetry.space_group_name_H-M   'P 1'
#
loop_
_entity.id
_entity.type
_entity.pdbx_description
1 polymer ?
#
loop_
_entity_poly.entity_id
_entity_poly.type
_entity_poly.pdbx_seq_one_letter_code
_entity_poly.pdbx_strand_id
1 'polypeptide(L)'
;MSRIDGRTPEQLRPVTIERGWSKHAEGSVLISFGDTKVFCTASFTEGVPRWRKGSGEGWVTSEYSMLPRSTNTRGDRESVRGKIGGRTHEISRLIGRSLRAVIDYKALGENTIVLDCDVLQADGGTRTAAITGAYVALADAVAWGQQKKLIKAGRKPLTGTVAAVSVGIVDGVPLLDLCYEEDVRAETDMNVVCTGDGRFVEVQGTAEGEPFDRKELNALLDLAAGGCADLEAIQLRALGLTD
;
A
#
# COMPACT_ATOMS: atom_id res chain seq x y z
N MET A 1 -23.15 8.57 -15.20
CA MET A 1 -22.25 8.19 -16.31
C MET A 1 -21.75 6.78 -16.08
N SER A 2 -21.57 5.97 -17.12
CA SER A 2 -20.90 4.67 -17.00
C SER A 2 -19.39 4.91 -16.99
N ARG A 3 -18.65 4.33 -16.04
CA ARG A 3 -17.18 4.31 -16.04
C ARG A 3 -16.67 3.57 -17.27
N ILE A 4 -15.44 3.83 -17.67
CA ILE A 4 -14.81 3.27 -18.89
C ILE A 4 -14.85 1.74 -18.91
N ASP A 5 -14.69 1.12 -17.73
CA ASP A 5 -14.71 -0.32 -17.53
C ASP A 5 -16.07 -0.89 -17.06
N GLY A 6 -17.10 -0.05 -17.01
CA GLY A 6 -18.47 -0.44 -16.65
C GLY A 6 -18.75 -0.57 -15.16
N ARG A 7 -17.79 -0.25 -14.28
CA ARG A 7 -17.99 -0.24 -12.82
C ARG A 7 -18.98 0.83 -12.38
N THR A 8 -19.59 0.61 -11.20
CA THR A 8 -20.29 1.69 -10.49
C THR A 8 -19.29 2.65 -9.82
N PRO A 9 -19.71 3.88 -9.45
CA PRO A 9 -18.82 4.83 -8.77
C PRO A 9 -18.15 4.28 -7.50
N GLU A 10 -18.82 3.41 -6.76
CA GLU A 10 -18.40 2.85 -5.48
C GLU A 10 -17.64 1.52 -5.62
N GLN A 11 -17.41 1.05 -6.83
CA GLN A 11 -16.86 -0.30 -7.07
C GLN A 11 -15.33 -0.26 -7.28
N LEU A 12 -14.62 -1.13 -6.55
CA LEU A 12 -13.19 -1.42 -6.80
C LEU A 12 -13.02 -2.14 -8.15
N ARG A 13 -11.87 -1.99 -8.77
CA ARG A 13 -11.40 -2.92 -9.81
C ARG A 13 -11.29 -4.33 -9.23
N PRO A 14 -11.27 -5.39 -10.05
CA PRO A 14 -10.92 -6.72 -9.56
C PRO A 14 -9.57 -6.70 -8.84
N VAL A 15 -9.55 -7.15 -7.58
CA VAL A 15 -8.33 -7.18 -6.75
C VAL A 15 -7.91 -8.62 -6.53
N THR A 16 -6.63 -8.92 -6.82
CA THR A 16 -6.04 -10.22 -6.55
C THR A 16 -4.75 -10.07 -5.72
N ILE A 17 -4.51 -11.02 -4.81
CA ILE A 17 -3.33 -11.08 -3.95
C ILE A 17 -2.76 -12.50 -4.03
N GLU A 18 -1.63 -12.65 -4.72
CA GLU A 18 -0.91 -13.92 -4.85
C GLU A 18 0.27 -13.93 -3.88
N ARG A 19 0.18 -14.74 -2.80
CA ARG A 19 1.22 -14.88 -1.79
C ARG A 19 2.29 -15.91 -2.20
N GLY A 20 3.49 -15.75 -1.65
CA GLY A 20 4.60 -16.70 -1.91
C GLY A 20 5.11 -16.65 -3.34
N TRP A 21 4.97 -15.52 -4.00
CA TRP A 21 5.37 -15.35 -5.40
C TRP A 21 6.88 -15.45 -5.60
N SER A 22 7.70 -15.02 -4.64
CA SER A 22 9.14 -15.25 -4.59
C SER A 22 9.50 -16.22 -3.46
N LYS A 23 10.39 -17.17 -3.76
CA LYS A 23 10.85 -18.17 -2.77
C LYS A 23 11.92 -17.65 -1.80
N HIS A 24 12.48 -16.46 -2.07
CA HIS A 24 13.65 -15.96 -1.32
C HIS A 24 13.27 -15.02 -0.18
N ALA A 25 12.23 -14.20 -0.37
CA ALA A 25 11.79 -13.26 0.64
C ALA A 25 10.95 -13.96 1.73
N GLU A 26 11.02 -13.48 2.96
CA GLU A 26 10.25 -14.00 4.09
C GLU A 26 8.76 -13.73 3.96
N GLY A 27 8.39 -12.67 3.23
CA GLY A 27 7.04 -12.43 2.71
C GLY A 27 7.10 -11.95 1.28
N SER A 28 6.23 -12.44 0.41
CA SER A 28 6.18 -11.95 -0.97
C SER A 28 4.78 -12.04 -1.55
N VAL A 29 4.38 -10.99 -2.24
CA VAL A 29 3.03 -10.81 -2.78
C VAL A 29 3.10 -10.18 -4.16
N LEU A 30 2.38 -10.74 -5.11
CA LEU A 30 1.96 -10.01 -6.29
C LEU A 30 0.53 -9.54 -6.07
N ILE A 31 0.32 -8.22 -5.98
CA ILE A 31 -1.00 -7.61 -5.88
C ILE A 31 -1.39 -6.99 -7.21
N SER A 32 -2.67 -7.16 -7.59
CA SER A 32 -3.24 -6.51 -8.77
C SER A 32 -4.52 -5.76 -8.40
N PHE A 33 -4.64 -4.53 -8.88
CA PHE A 33 -5.87 -3.72 -8.91
C PHE A 33 -6.22 -3.54 -10.39
N GLY A 34 -7.06 -4.40 -10.94
CA GLY A 34 -7.23 -4.49 -12.39
C GLY A 34 -5.89 -4.69 -13.08
N ASP A 35 -5.50 -3.74 -13.94
CA ASP A 35 -4.24 -3.77 -14.70
C ASP A 35 -3.04 -3.21 -13.94
N THR A 36 -3.23 -2.54 -12.80
CA THR A 36 -2.11 -2.16 -11.93
C THR A 36 -1.56 -3.40 -11.22
N LYS A 37 -0.26 -3.68 -11.37
CA LYS A 37 0.43 -4.82 -10.76
C LYS A 37 1.66 -4.34 -10.00
N VAL A 38 1.73 -4.70 -8.71
CA VAL A 38 2.86 -4.37 -7.84
C VAL A 38 3.39 -5.64 -7.17
N PHE A 39 4.68 -5.86 -7.30
CA PHE A 39 5.37 -6.91 -6.58
C PHE A 39 5.90 -6.35 -5.26
N CYS A 40 5.44 -6.91 -4.14
CA CYS A 40 5.83 -6.51 -2.80
C CYS A 40 6.60 -7.64 -2.13
N THR A 41 7.81 -7.37 -1.65
CA THR A 41 8.59 -8.31 -0.84
C THR A 41 8.86 -7.74 0.53
N ALA A 42 9.00 -8.62 1.53
CA ALA A 42 9.37 -8.28 2.89
C ALA A 42 10.59 -9.09 3.29
N SER A 43 11.69 -8.41 3.55
CA SER A 43 12.96 -9.00 3.99
C SER A 43 13.09 -8.83 5.50
N PHE A 44 13.20 -9.94 6.24
CA PHE A 44 13.35 -9.97 7.69
C PHE A 44 14.83 -10.09 8.08
N THR A 45 15.33 -9.17 8.88
CA THR A 45 16.73 -9.14 9.32
C THR A 45 16.81 -8.95 10.83
N GLU A 46 17.62 -9.74 11.52
CA GLU A 46 17.93 -9.52 12.93
C GLU A 46 18.77 -8.24 13.09
N GLY A 47 18.47 -7.49 14.15
CA GLY A 47 19.09 -6.20 14.42
C GLY A 47 18.30 -5.02 13.86
N VAL A 48 18.71 -3.84 14.28
CA VAL A 48 18.06 -2.55 13.93
C VAL A 48 19.13 -1.52 13.54
N PRO A 49 18.73 -0.45 12.83
CA PRO A 49 19.64 0.66 12.53
C PRO A 49 20.35 1.20 13.78
N ARG A 50 21.56 1.76 13.62
CA ARG A 50 22.41 2.24 14.73
C ARG A 50 21.68 3.18 15.71
N TRP A 51 20.84 4.07 15.21
CA TRP A 51 20.09 5.03 16.00
C TRP A 51 18.98 4.39 16.87
N ARG A 52 18.61 3.12 16.61
CA ARG A 52 17.59 2.39 17.34
C ARG A 52 18.17 1.25 18.19
N LYS A 53 19.45 0.94 18.05
CA LYS A 53 20.12 -0.14 18.76
C LYS A 53 20.11 0.06 20.27
N GLY A 54 19.73 -0.98 21.01
CA GLY A 54 19.59 -0.97 22.47
C GLY A 54 18.26 -0.41 22.98
N SER A 55 17.32 -0.05 22.09
CA SER A 55 15.97 0.41 22.49
C SER A 55 15.03 -0.74 22.85
N GLY A 56 15.36 -1.96 22.46
CA GLY A 56 14.47 -3.12 22.54
C GLY A 56 13.31 -3.09 21.54
N GLU A 57 13.35 -2.19 20.56
CA GLU A 57 12.31 -1.94 19.58
C GLU A 57 12.77 -2.25 18.16
N GLY A 58 11.89 -2.86 17.36
CA GLY A 58 12.14 -3.16 15.97
C GLY A 58 11.93 -1.98 15.03
N TRP A 59 12.13 -2.22 13.73
CA TRP A 59 11.94 -1.22 12.69
C TRP A 59 11.30 -1.80 11.45
N VAL A 60 10.41 -1.01 10.81
CA VAL A 60 9.83 -1.31 9.50
C VAL A 60 10.07 -0.13 8.58
N THR A 61 10.61 -0.40 7.41
CA THR A 61 10.87 0.60 6.38
C THR A 61 10.49 0.07 5.01
N SER A 62 10.42 0.94 4.01
CA SER A 62 10.06 0.53 2.67
C SER A 62 10.79 1.32 1.59
N GLU A 63 10.98 0.67 0.46
CA GLU A 63 11.42 1.23 -0.80
C GLU A 63 10.32 1.05 -1.85
N TYR A 64 10.31 1.90 -2.86
CA TYR A 64 9.35 1.86 -3.95
C TYR A 64 10.07 2.14 -5.26
N SER A 65 9.73 1.42 -6.30
CA SER A 65 10.29 1.64 -7.63
C SER A 65 9.27 1.32 -8.71
N MET A 66 9.47 1.89 -9.88
CA MET A 66 8.71 1.55 -11.08
C MET A 66 9.64 0.95 -12.13
N LEU A 67 9.28 -0.20 -12.69
CA LEU A 67 10.03 -0.76 -13.82
C LEU A 67 9.97 0.19 -15.02
N PRO A 68 11.03 0.25 -15.86
CA PRO A 68 11.08 1.16 -17.01
C PRO A 68 9.90 1.05 -17.97
N ARG A 69 9.30 -0.14 -18.08
CA ARG A 69 8.13 -0.39 -18.93
C ARG A 69 6.88 -0.73 -18.13
N SER A 70 6.81 -0.29 -16.88
CA SER A 70 5.55 -0.34 -16.12
C SER A 70 4.49 0.63 -16.68
N THR A 71 4.89 1.60 -17.47
CA THR A 71 4.04 2.59 -18.15
C THR A 71 4.07 2.42 -19.67
N ASN A 72 3.13 3.04 -20.37
CA ASN A 72 3.02 3.02 -21.85
C ASN A 72 4.28 3.53 -22.55
N THR A 73 5.01 4.48 -21.97
CA THR A 73 6.31 4.95 -22.44
C THR A 73 7.42 4.43 -21.51
N ARG A 74 8.61 4.20 -22.08
CA ARG A 74 9.76 3.76 -21.28
C ARG A 74 10.28 4.88 -20.39
N GLY A 75 10.22 4.68 -19.07
CA GLY A 75 10.93 5.50 -18.09
C GLY A 75 12.40 5.09 -17.93
N ASP A 76 13.21 6.00 -17.41
CA ASP A 76 14.61 5.67 -17.07
C ASP A 76 14.69 5.01 -15.69
N ARG A 77 15.72 4.16 -15.50
CA ARG A 77 16.02 3.62 -14.17
C ARG A 77 16.68 4.70 -13.31
N GLU A 78 16.08 5.03 -12.18
CA GLU A 78 16.62 6.03 -11.24
C GLU A 78 18.00 5.62 -10.71
N SER A 79 18.24 4.32 -10.50
CA SER A 79 19.55 3.79 -10.07
C SER A 79 20.67 4.09 -11.07
N VAL A 80 20.37 4.15 -12.37
CA VAL A 80 21.35 4.50 -13.42
C VAL A 80 21.64 6.00 -13.40
N ARG A 81 20.66 6.82 -13.03
CA ARG A 81 20.84 8.28 -12.88
C ARG A 81 21.61 8.64 -11.61
N GLY A 82 21.84 7.68 -10.69
CA GLY A 82 22.53 7.90 -9.42
C GLY A 82 21.74 8.78 -8.43
N LYS A 83 20.46 9.04 -8.69
CA LYS A 83 19.59 9.87 -7.86
C LYS A 83 18.16 9.35 -7.90
N ILE A 84 17.61 9.09 -6.71
CA ILE A 84 16.20 8.76 -6.53
C ILE A 84 15.35 10.02 -6.67
N GLY A 85 14.25 9.95 -7.40
CA GLY A 85 13.32 11.06 -7.61
C GLY A 85 12.52 11.41 -6.36
N GLY A 86 12.06 12.67 -6.27
CA GLY A 86 11.25 13.14 -5.15
C GLY A 86 9.95 12.35 -4.97
N ARG A 87 9.28 11.99 -6.08
CA ARG A 87 8.08 11.14 -6.07
C ARG A 87 8.36 9.76 -5.47
N THR A 88 9.44 9.11 -5.85
CA THR A 88 9.84 7.79 -5.33
C THR A 88 10.13 7.85 -3.84
N HIS A 89 10.85 8.88 -3.39
CA HIS A 89 11.09 9.11 -1.96
C HIS A 89 9.79 9.37 -1.17
N GLU A 90 8.89 10.18 -1.72
CA GLU A 90 7.60 10.48 -1.10
C GLU A 90 6.78 9.19 -0.92
N ILE A 91 6.64 8.36 -1.98
CA ILE A 91 5.87 7.13 -1.94
C ILE A 91 6.50 6.10 -1.00
N SER A 92 7.83 5.93 -1.03
CA SER A 92 8.54 5.06 -0.07
C SER A 92 8.23 5.45 1.38
N ARG A 93 8.28 6.74 1.70
CA ARG A 93 7.96 7.24 3.04
C ARG A 93 6.49 7.02 3.42
N LEU A 94 5.57 7.19 2.47
CA LEU A 94 4.15 6.95 2.65
C LEU A 94 3.88 5.47 2.98
N ILE A 95 4.41 4.53 2.19
CA ILE A 95 4.27 3.09 2.44
C ILE A 95 4.83 2.75 3.84
N GLY A 96 6.06 3.15 4.13
CA GLY A 96 6.68 2.89 5.42
C GLY A 96 5.88 3.45 6.60
N ARG A 97 5.35 4.67 6.49
CA ARG A 97 4.50 5.28 7.52
C ARG A 97 3.19 4.52 7.71
N SER A 98 2.55 4.11 6.62
CA SER A 98 1.31 3.35 6.64
C SER A 98 1.48 2.02 7.37
N LEU A 99 2.53 1.26 7.05
CA LEU A 99 2.82 -0.02 7.71
C LEU A 99 3.18 0.14 9.18
N ARG A 100 3.93 1.19 9.52
CA ARG A 100 4.30 1.49 10.92
C ARG A 100 3.11 1.85 11.80
N ALA A 101 2.00 2.31 11.24
CA ALA A 101 0.80 2.61 12.01
C ALA A 101 0.15 1.36 12.64
N VAL A 102 0.46 0.17 12.13
CA VAL A 102 -0.09 -1.12 12.60
C VAL A 102 0.98 -2.06 13.16
N ILE A 103 2.12 -1.50 13.62
CA ILE A 103 3.24 -2.26 14.21
C ILE A 103 3.47 -1.87 15.67
N ASP A 104 3.51 -2.87 16.55
CA ASP A 104 4.09 -2.77 17.88
C ASP A 104 5.59 -3.07 17.78
N TYR A 105 6.40 -2.02 17.85
CA TYR A 105 7.86 -2.12 17.75
C TYR A 105 8.49 -2.94 18.88
N LYS A 106 7.92 -2.87 20.09
CA LYS A 106 8.40 -3.65 21.24
C LYS A 106 8.09 -5.14 21.09
N ALA A 107 6.94 -5.45 20.50
CA ALA A 107 6.57 -6.81 20.16
C ALA A 107 7.45 -7.39 19.04
N LEU A 108 7.84 -6.57 18.05
CA LEU A 108 8.77 -6.96 16.99
C LEU A 108 10.17 -7.25 17.53
N GLY A 109 10.58 -6.58 18.64
CA GLY A 109 11.94 -6.65 19.16
C GLY A 109 12.96 -6.03 18.22
N GLU A 110 14.25 -6.10 18.54
CA GLU A 110 15.31 -5.53 17.69
C GLU A 110 15.50 -6.30 16.37
N ASN A 111 14.44 -6.37 15.56
CA ASN A 111 14.44 -6.90 14.21
C ASN A 111 14.04 -5.79 13.23
N THR A 112 14.51 -5.89 12.01
CA THR A 112 14.14 -4.97 10.91
C THR A 112 13.41 -5.72 9.82
N ILE A 113 12.32 -5.15 9.32
CA ILE A 113 11.65 -5.63 8.11
C ILE A 113 11.72 -4.51 7.06
N VAL A 114 12.30 -4.82 5.92
CA VAL A 114 12.37 -3.93 4.76
C VAL A 114 11.36 -4.41 3.72
N LEU A 115 10.48 -3.52 3.30
CA LEU A 115 9.51 -3.79 2.24
C LEU A 115 10.02 -3.17 0.93
N ASP A 116 10.10 -3.97 -0.12
CA ASP A 116 10.41 -3.51 -1.47
C ASP A 116 9.15 -3.64 -2.32
N CYS A 117 8.71 -2.53 -2.92
CA CYS A 117 7.50 -2.46 -3.74
C CYS A 117 7.86 -2.04 -5.17
N ASP A 118 7.88 -3.01 -6.08
CA ASP A 118 8.21 -2.80 -7.49
C ASP A 118 6.96 -2.82 -8.35
N VAL A 119 6.66 -1.69 -9.01
CA VAL A 119 5.54 -1.60 -9.93
C VAL A 119 5.93 -2.27 -11.25
N LEU A 120 5.24 -3.36 -11.57
CA LEU A 120 5.42 -4.13 -12.80
C LEU A 120 4.59 -3.53 -13.95
N GLN A 121 3.37 -3.08 -13.63
CA GLN A 121 2.45 -2.44 -14.56
C GLN A 121 1.64 -1.38 -13.81
N ALA A 122 1.54 -0.19 -14.39
CA ALA A 122 0.84 0.95 -13.81
C ALA A 122 -0.40 1.32 -14.63
N ASP A 123 -1.54 1.30 -13.97
CA ASP A 123 -2.84 1.73 -14.47
C ASP A 123 -3.64 2.45 -13.37
N GLY A 124 -3.06 3.53 -12.80
CA GLY A 124 -3.63 4.24 -11.64
C GLY A 124 -3.47 3.49 -10.31
N GLY A 125 -3.40 4.22 -9.20
CA GLY A 125 -3.39 3.64 -7.83
C GLY A 125 -2.16 2.81 -7.48
N THR A 126 -0.99 3.04 -8.07
CA THR A 126 0.21 2.22 -7.80
C THR A 126 0.67 2.29 -6.34
N ARG A 127 0.61 3.48 -5.70
CA ARG A 127 1.00 3.66 -4.30
C ARG A 127 0.03 2.99 -3.34
N THR A 128 -1.27 3.01 -3.63
CA THR A 128 -2.29 2.38 -2.80
C THR A 128 -2.26 0.86 -2.91
N ALA A 129 -2.07 0.32 -4.11
CA ALA A 129 -1.81 -1.10 -4.31
C ALA A 129 -0.52 -1.55 -3.61
N ALA A 130 0.56 -0.75 -3.66
CA ALA A 130 1.81 -1.04 -2.95
C ALA A 130 1.59 -1.13 -1.43
N ILE A 131 0.87 -0.17 -0.80
CA ILE A 131 0.58 -0.22 0.64
C ILE A 131 -0.21 -1.47 0.99
N THR A 132 -1.28 -1.75 0.24
CA THR A 132 -2.20 -2.87 0.48
C THR A 132 -1.50 -4.22 0.32
N GLY A 133 -0.66 -4.38 -0.72
CA GLY A 133 0.13 -5.60 -0.93
C GLY A 133 1.28 -5.75 0.07
N ALA A 134 1.98 -4.65 0.38
CA ALA A 134 3.08 -4.67 1.34
C ALA A 134 2.62 -5.06 2.75
N TYR A 135 1.40 -4.73 3.16
CA TYR A 135 0.86 -5.21 4.43
C TYR A 135 0.77 -6.74 4.47
N VAL A 136 0.32 -7.39 3.41
CA VAL A 136 0.23 -8.86 3.35
C VAL A 136 1.62 -9.49 3.36
N ALA A 137 2.58 -8.93 2.63
CA ALA A 137 3.97 -9.37 2.66
C ALA A 137 4.60 -9.19 4.06
N LEU A 138 4.31 -8.07 4.73
CA LEU A 138 4.73 -7.80 6.11
C LEU A 138 4.16 -8.84 7.09
N ALA A 139 2.87 -9.19 6.94
CA ALA A 139 2.22 -10.19 7.79
C ALA A 139 2.88 -11.58 7.63
N ASP A 140 3.21 -11.97 6.40
CA ASP A 140 3.93 -13.21 6.12
C ASP A 140 5.34 -13.21 6.74
N ALA A 141 6.09 -12.12 6.62
CA ALA A 141 7.42 -11.98 7.21
C ALA A 141 7.38 -12.00 8.75
N VAL A 142 6.37 -11.40 9.37
CA VAL A 142 6.16 -11.48 10.83
C VAL A 142 5.86 -12.91 11.24
N ALA A 143 4.98 -13.62 10.54
CA ALA A 143 4.66 -15.03 10.81
C ALA A 143 5.90 -15.92 10.65
N TRP A 144 6.72 -15.68 9.62
CA TRP A 144 7.99 -16.37 9.44
C TRP A 144 8.96 -16.10 10.60
N GLY A 145 9.11 -14.84 11.05
CA GLY A 145 9.96 -14.49 12.20
C GLY A 145 9.51 -15.14 13.50
N GLN A 146 8.19 -15.29 13.72
CA GLN A 146 7.62 -16.03 14.84
C GLN A 146 7.92 -17.53 14.75
N GLN A 147 7.76 -18.14 13.57
CA GLN A 147 8.07 -19.55 13.33
C GLN A 147 9.57 -19.85 13.56
N LYS A 148 10.45 -18.93 13.15
CA LYS A 148 11.91 -19.02 13.36
C LYS A 148 12.34 -18.68 14.80
N LYS A 149 11.42 -18.28 15.67
CA LYS A 149 11.66 -17.85 17.08
C LYS A 149 12.55 -16.60 17.19
N LEU A 150 12.62 -15.78 16.14
CA LEU A 150 13.31 -14.48 16.13
C LEU A 150 12.45 -13.41 16.80
N ILE A 151 11.14 -13.61 16.82
CA ILE A 151 10.18 -12.83 17.60
C ILE A 151 9.83 -13.66 18.86
N LYS A 152 9.89 -13.05 20.03
CA LYS A 152 9.61 -13.72 21.30
C LYS A 152 8.20 -14.32 21.31
N ALA A 153 8.08 -15.54 21.82
CA ALA A 153 6.80 -16.26 21.93
C ALA A 153 5.74 -15.41 22.66
N GLY A 154 4.51 -15.44 22.14
CA GLY A 154 3.37 -14.69 22.68
C GLY A 154 3.34 -13.20 22.31
N ARG A 155 4.35 -12.66 21.62
CA ARG A 155 4.33 -11.30 21.10
C ARG A 155 3.52 -11.22 19.79
N LYS A 156 2.77 -10.13 19.64
CA LYS A 156 1.95 -9.84 18.46
C LYS A 156 2.41 -8.53 17.86
N PRO A 157 3.38 -8.53 16.92
CA PRO A 157 3.90 -7.29 16.29
C PRO A 157 2.84 -6.55 15.49
N LEU A 158 1.91 -7.25 14.84
CA LEU A 158 0.81 -6.62 14.12
C LEU A 158 -0.32 -6.26 15.09
N THR A 159 -0.69 -4.99 15.13
CA THR A 159 -1.75 -4.44 15.99
C THR A 159 -3.09 -4.29 15.28
N GLY A 160 -3.10 -4.46 13.96
CA GLY A 160 -4.27 -4.35 13.08
C GLY A 160 -3.86 -4.51 11.64
N THR A 161 -4.79 -4.20 10.75
CA THR A 161 -4.61 -4.17 9.30
C THR A 161 -4.46 -2.75 8.79
N VAL A 162 -3.92 -2.59 7.59
CA VAL A 162 -3.88 -1.31 6.87
C VAL A 162 -4.10 -1.55 5.38
N ALA A 163 -4.97 -0.76 4.78
CA ALA A 163 -5.22 -0.75 3.34
C ALA A 163 -5.25 0.68 2.82
N ALA A 164 -5.09 0.84 1.52
CA ALA A 164 -5.12 2.14 0.88
C ALA A 164 -5.84 2.07 -0.46
N VAL A 165 -6.55 3.12 -0.80
CA VAL A 165 -7.28 3.26 -2.07
C VAL A 165 -7.17 4.68 -2.61
N SER A 166 -7.24 4.84 -3.93
CA SER A 166 -7.43 6.14 -4.57
C SER A 166 -8.91 6.45 -4.72
N VAL A 167 -9.26 7.70 -4.55
CA VAL A 167 -10.59 8.24 -4.85
C VAL A 167 -10.43 9.57 -5.58
N GLY A 168 -11.40 9.98 -6.35
CA GLY A 168 -11.33 11.28 -7.01
C GLY A 168 -12.68 11.73 -7.56
N ILE A 169 -12.73 12.97 -8.02
CA ILE A 169 -13.89 13.54 -8.71
C ILE A 169 -13.58 13.55 -10.20
N VAL A 170 -14.41 12.88 -10.98
CA VAL A 170 -14.30 12.81 -12.45
C VAL A 170 -15.64 13.20 -13.07
N ASP A 171 -15.66 14.24 -13.89
CA ASP A 171 -16.87 14.81 -14.47
C ASP A 171 -17.96 15.11 -13.40
N GLY A 172 -17.54 15.66 -12.25
CA GLY A 172 -18.40 16.01 -11.12
C GLY A 172 -18.90 14.82 -10.28
N VAL A 173 -18.43 13.58 -10.54
CA VAL A 173 -18.86 12.37 -9.82
C VAL A 173 -17.71 11.83 -8.96
N PRO A 174 -17.92 11.63 -7.64
CA PRO A 174 -16.95 10.94 -6.80
C PRO A 174 -16.82 9.47 -7.20
N LEU A 175 -15.59 9.00 -7.46
CA LEU A 175 -15.28 7.64 -7.88
C LEU A 175 -14.28 6.97 -6.96
N LEU A 176 -14.48 5.68 -6.69
CA LEU A 176 -13.58 4.81 -5.95
C LEU A 176 -12.60 4.12 -6.90
N ASP A 177 -11.33 4.02 -6.51
CA ASP A 177 -10.30 3.25 -7.20
C ASP A 177 -10.13 3.64 -8.68
N LEU A 178 -9.53 4.82 -8.90
CA LEU A 178 -9.34 5.38 -10.24
C LEU A 178 -8.36 4.52 -11.05
N CYS A 179 -8.73 4.16 -12.29
CA CYS A 179 -7.77 3.71 -13.29
C CYS A 179 -7.02 4.91 -13.89
N TYR A 180 -5.98 4.65 -14.69
CA TYR A 180 -5.14 5.73 -15.24
C TYR A 180 -5.92 6.77 -16.06
N GLU A 181 -6.86 6.34 -16.89
CA GLU A 181 -7.66 7.24 -17.72
C GLU A 181 -8.61 8.13 -16.90
N GLU A 182 -9.09 7.64 -15.75
CA GLU A 182 -9.87 8.41 -14.80
C GLU A 182 -8.99 9.38 -14.00
N ASP A 183 -7.83 8.90 -13.52
CA ASP A 183 -6.85 9.66 -12.75
C ASP A 183 -6.36 10.92 -13.53
N VAL A 184 -6.03 10.74 -14.81
CA VAL A 184 -5.60 11.86 -15.69
C VAL A 184 -6.69 12.92 -15.91
N ARG A 185 -7.96 12.56 -15.81
CA ARG A 185 -9.11 13.44 -16.00
C ARG A 185 -9.70 13.96 -14.68
N ALA A 186 -9.22 13.47 -13.56
CA ALA A 186 -9.76 13.82 -12.27
C ALA A 186 -9.58 15.31 -11.97
N GLU A 187 -10.67 15.96 -11.56
CA GLU A 187 -10.68 17.34 -11.06
C GLU A 187 -10.05 17.41 -9.67
N THR A 188 -10.22 16.32 -8.91
CA THR A 188 -9.59 16.09 -7.61
C THR A 188 -9.13 14.64 -7.56
N ASP A 189 -7.88 14.42 -7.19
CA ASP A 189 -7.35 13.10 -6.86
C ASP A 189 -7.00 13.02 -5.37
N MET A 190 -7.27 11.88 -4.76
CA MET A 190 -6.98 11.67 -3.35
C MET A 190 -6.57 10.22 -3.10
N ASN A 191 -5.51 10.05 -2.29
CA ASN A 191 -5.08 8.75 -1.79
C ASN A 191 -5.36 8.68 -0.28
N VAL A 192 -6.07 7.66 0.14
CA VAL A 192 -6.49 7.50 1.53
C VAL A 192 -5.97 6.18 2.07
N VAL A 193 -5.39 6.21 3.26
CA VAL A 193 -4.90 5.05 3.99
C VAL A 193 -5.70 4.90 5.27
N CYS A 194 -6.33 3.73 5.44
CA CYS A 194 -7.11 3.40 6.63
C CYS A 194 -6.57 2.18 7.36
N THR A 195 -6.69 2.19 8.67
CA THR A 195 -6.56 0.98 9.50
C THR A 195 -7.86 0.18 9.48
N GLY A 196 -7.82 -1.11 9.81
CA GLY A 196 -9.01 -1.97 9.81
C GLY A 196 -10.08 -1.58 10.85
N ASP A 197 -9.74 -0.77 11.85
CA ASP A 197 -10.72 -0.16 12.75
C ASP A 197 -11.32 1.17 12.21
N GLY A 198 -11.10 1.48 10.95
CA GLY A 198 -11.69 2.62 10.23
C GLY A 198 -11.03 3.97 10.49
N ARG A 199 -9.87 4.02 11.15
CA ARG A 199 -9.14 5.27 11.37
C ARG A 199 -8.24 5.61 10.18
N PHE A 200 -8.11 6.89 9.88
CA PHE A 200 -7.24 7.37 8.83
C PHE A 200 -5.78 7.45 9.31
N VAL A 201 -4.88 6.84 8.54
CA VAL A 201 -3.41 6.98 8.73
C VAL A 201 -2.90 8.18 7.95
N GLU A 202 -3.42 8.34 6.72
CA GLU A 202 -3.06 9.45 5.84
C GLU A 202 -4.21 9.76 4.88
N VAL A 203 -4.42 11.04 4.62
CA VAL A 203 -5.30 11.57 3.59
C VAL A 203 -4.48 12.56 2.79
N GLN A 204 -4.24 12.25 1.52
CA GLN A 204 -3.46 13.08 0.60
C GLN A 204 -4.33 13.37 -0.60
N GLY A 205 -4.74 14.61 -0.76
CA GLY A 205 -5.62 15.04 -1.85
C GLY A 205 -5.14 16.32 -2.50
N THR A 206 -5.35 16.42 -3.80
CA THR A 206 -5.00 17.57 -4.63
C THR A 206 -6.16 17.92 -5.55
N ALA A 207 -6.49 19.20 -5.63
CA ALA A 207 -7.36 19.71 -6.67
C ALA A 207 -6.51 20.07 -7.89
N GLU A 208 -6.77 19.42 -9.03
CA GLU A 208 -6.07 19.68 -10.29
C GLU A 208 -6.74 20.81 -11.10
N GLY A 209 -7.96 21.19 -10.72
CA GLY A 209 -8.75 22.28 -11.31
C GLY A 209 -9.32 23.19 -10.24
N GLU A 210 -10.65 23.25 -10.15
CA GLU A 210 -11.35 24.01 -9.11
C GLU A 210 -11.17 23.35 -7.74
N PRO A 211 -11.03 24.14 -6.64
CA PRO A 211 -10.95 23.61 -5.28
C PRO A 211 -12.21 22.82 -4.91
N PHE A 212 -12.04 21.67 -4.28
CA PHE A 212 -13.15 20.86 -3.75
C PHE A 212 -13.66 21.43 -2.43
N ASP A 213 -14.95 21.29 -2.22
CA ASP A 213 -15.61 21.74 -1.00
C ASP A 213 -15.62 20.67 0.11
N ARG A 214 -16.19 21.03 1.28
CA ARG A 214 -16.27 20.12 2.42
C ARG A 214 -17.22 18.92 2.19
N LYS A 215 -18.25 19.09 1.35
CA LYS A 215 -19.19 18.01 1.03
C LYS A 215 -18.51 16.99 0.12
N GLU A 216 -17.79 17.45 -0.87
CA GLU A 216 -16.98 16.62 -1.77
C GLU A 216 -15.90 15.87 -1.02
N LEU A 217 -15.16 16.55 -0.12
CA LEU A 217 -14.18 15.89 0.76
C LEU A 217 -14.81 14.77 1.57
N ASN A 218 -15.96 15.00 2.20
CA ASN A 218 -16.63 13.99 2.99
C ASN A 218 -17.07 12.80 2.11
N ALA A 219 -17.63 13.05 0.92
CA ALA A 219 -18.02 12.00 -0.01
C ALA A 219 -16.82 11.12 -0.45
N LEU A 220 -15.67 11.74 -0.73
CA LEU A 220 -14.44 11.02 -1.06
C LEU A 220 -13.92 10.19 0.11
N LEU A 221 -13.99 10.72 1.35
CA LEU A 221 -13.57 9.99 2.55
C LEU A 221 -14.49 8.81 2.86
N ASP A 222 -15.80 8.96 2.66
CA ASP A 222 -16.78 7.89 2.85
C ASP A 222 -16.55 6.75 1.83
N LEU A 223 -16.32 7.08 0.55
CA LEU A 223 -15.95 6.11 -0.49
C LEU A 223 -14.65 5.39 -0.13
N ALA A 224 -13.63 6.13 0.28
CA ALA A 224 -12.34 5.56 0.63
C ALA A 224 -12.42 4.63 1.83
N ALA A 225 -13.20 4.98 2.85
CA ALA A 225 -13.41 4.13 4.02
C ALA A 225 -14.08 2.79 3.63
N GLY A 226 -15.11 2.84 2.78
CA GLY A 226 -15.75 1.64 2.23
C GLY A 226 -14.78 0.79 1.42
N GLY A 227 -14.04 1.40 0.49
CA GLY A 227 -13.06 0.70 -0.33
C GLY A 227 -11.92 0.08 0.48
N CYS A 228 -11.43 0.75 1.54
CA CYS A 228 -10.42 0.19 2.44
C CYS A 228 -10.96 -1.01 3.24
N ALA A 229 -12.23 -0.99 3.66
CA ALA A 229 -12.86 -2.13 4.33
C ALA A 229 -12.98 -3.35 3.40
N ASP A 230 -13.34 -3.14 2.13
CA ASP A 230 -13.38 -4.20 1.12
C ASP A 230 -11.98 -4.78 0.87
N LEU A 231 -10.95 -3.91 0.79
CA LEU A 231 -9.55 -4.33 0.63
C LEU A 231 -9.04 -5.11 1.84
N GLU A 232 -9.41 -4.70 3.07
CA GLU A 232 -9.10 -5.45 4.28
C GLU A 232 -9.69 -6.87 4.23
N ALA A 233 -10.95 -7.00 3.83
CA ALA A 233 -11.58 -8.31 3.69
C ALA A 233 -10.83 -9.21 2.67
N ILE A 234 -10.31 -8.63 1.58
CA ILE A 234 -9.50 -9.34 0.59
C ILE A 234 -8.14 -9.75 1.20
N GLN A 235 -7.47 -8.84 1.95
CA GLN A 235 -6.21 -9.14 2.65
C GLN A 235 -6.38 -10.28 3.66
N LEU A 236 -7.44 -10.25 4.48
CA LEU A 236 -7.71 -11.27 5.49
C LEU A 236 -7.99 -12.63 4.86
N ARG A 237 -8.78 -12.68 3.77
CA ARG A 237 -8.98 -13.92 2.98
C ARG A 237 -7.66 -14.44 2.42
N ALA A 238 -6.84 -13.59 1.82
CA ALA A 238 -5.53 -13.98 1.30
C ALA A 238 -4.61 -14.54 2.40
N LEU A 239 -4.68 -14.00 3.62
CA LEU A 239 -3.93 -14.47 4.79
C LEU A 239 -4.51 -15.74 5.42
N GLY A 240 -5.73 -16.17 5.02
CA GLY A 240 -6.44 -17.31 5.63
C GLY A 240 -6.97 -17.02 7.04
N LEU A 241 -7.30 -15.75 7.31
CA LEU A 241 -7.81 -15.28 8.61
C LEU A 241 -9.34 -15.14 8.63
N THR A 242 -9.99 -15.24 7.48
CA THR A 242 -11.46 -15.28 7.30
C THR A 242 -11.79 -16.25 6.18
N ASP A 243 -13.01 -16.82 6.22
CA ASP A 243 -13.57 -17.69 5.17
C ASP A 243 -13.89 -16.90 3.87
#